data_d1ef4133e860050591680b1b2725fa98
#
_entry.id   d1ef4133e860050591680b1b2725fa98
#
_cell.length_a   1.000
_cell.length_b   1.000
_cell.length_c   1.000
_cell.angle_alpha   90.00
_cell.angle_beta   90.00
_cell.angle_gamma   90.00
#
_symmetry.space_group_name_H-M   'P 1'
#
loop_
_entity.id
_entity.type
_entity.pdbx_description
1 polymer ?
#
loop_
_entity_poly.entity_id
_entity_poly.type
_entity_poly.pdbx_seq_one_letter_code
_entity_poly.pdbx_strand_id
1 'polypeptide(L)'
;KLNRASSSDYIDAEIDLFNQSPDSYDPLDEGNMSRVSYLLMQAHNNKITQDEAMAEINQLRGVDGLKQIEKYMFRNQLSHQHNVSISGGGDNYMYNVAANYNYKRGSFINTDEDRLILDFNNQWKPYKFLTIDLGANILYNRTNEPNTTYSSLTGYSSGSALQPYTAIVDENGNPCNVWGISQYKVKTYQNTPGMKDWSYNPIEDVYKDAISTANFSTRISGKLRLDIMQGLNIEVGGVWQRGNYQYKQLRQADSYAVRIAYNDATSKTNTVNHYLPDGAIINEKRNVSEDWTVRTQINYNRSFLNDKHRVTLLAGNEVRRSTYDYNTMATRAGYN
;
A
#
# COMPACT_ATOMS: atom_id res chain seq x y z
N LYS A 1 21.56 0.44 1.32
CA LYS A 1 22.10 -0.91 1.55
C LYS A 1 21.69 -1.35 2.94
N LEU A 2 20.86 -2.36 3.06
CA LEU A 2 20.60 -3.01 4.33
C LEU A 2 21.83 -3.85 4.67
N ASN A 3 22.46 -3.57 5.83
CA ASN A 3 23.51 -4.43 6.37
C ASN A 3 22.84 -5.73 6.86
N ARG A 4 22.88 -6.76 6.05
CA ARG A 4 22.41 -8.11 6.39
C ARG A 4 23.58 -9.06 6.33
N ALA A 5 23.49 -10.15 7.11
CA ALA A 5 24.44 -11.24 7.03
C ALA A 5 24.52 -11.78 5.61
N SER A 6 25.70 -12.17 5.17
CA SER A 6 25.86 -12.91 3.93
C SER A 6 25.16 -14.27 4.02
N SER A 7 24.88 -14.89 2.86
CA SER A 7 24.34 -16.26 2.85
C SER A 7 25.23 -17.22 3.63
N SER A 8 26.56 -17.08 3.50
CA SER A 8 27.51 -17.92 4.23
C SER A 8 27.42 -17.73 5.74
N ASP A 9 27.45 -16.48 6.24
CA ASP A 9 27.39 -16.19 7.67
C ASP A 9 26.07 -16.64 8.28
N TYR A 10 24.97 -16.48 7.50
CA TYR A 10 23.66 -16.92 7.95
C TYR A 10 23.56 -18.45 8.04
N ILE A 11 24.11 -19.18 7.06
CA ILE A 11 24.18 -20.64 7.06
C ILE A 11 25.05 -21.13 8.23
N ASP A 12 26.18 -20.49 8.49
CA ASP A 12 27.03 -20.88 9.63
C ASP A 12 26.30 -20.74 10.96
N ALA A 13 25.54 -19.64 11.13
CA ALA A 13 24.72 -19.46 12.33
C ALA A 13 23.59 -20.51 12.44
N GLU A 14 22.97 -20.92 11.34
CA GLU A 14 21.95 -21.99 11.34
C GLU A 14 22.54 -23.36 11.69
N ILE A 15 23.75 -23.66 11.18
CA ILE A 15 24.49 -24.89 11.54
C ILE A 15 24.81 -24.89 13.02
N ASP A 16 25.32 -23.78 13.56
CA ASP A 16 25.67 -23.66 14.96
C ASP A 16 24.43 -23.82 15.87
N LEU A 17 23.31 -23.21 15.50
CA LEU A 17 22.04 -23.35 16.22
C LEU A 17 21.51 -24.78 16.19
N PHE A 18 21.57 -25.43 15.05
CA PHE A 18 21.16 -26.83 14.92
C PHE A 18 22.00 -27.77 15.81
N ASN A 19 23.33 -27.58 15.78
CA ASN A 19 24.26 -28.40 16.57
C ASN A 19 24.10 -28.25 18.10
N GLN A 20 23.56 -27.11 18.56
CA GLN A 20 23.28 -26.90 19.98
C GLN A 20 22.07 -27.70 20.48
N SER A 21 21.10 -28.01 19.64
CA SER A 21 19.87 -28.71 20.02
C SER A 21 19.25 -29.47 18.85
N PRO A 22 19.91 -30.47 18.28
CA PRO A 22 19.45 -31.15 17.05
C PRO A 22 18.11 -31.87 17.27
N ASP A 23 17.86 -32.41 18.45
CA ASP A 23 16.62 -33.13 18.80
C ASP A 23 15.41 -32.18 19.00
N SER A 24 15.61 -30.86 18.99
CA SER A 24 14.51 -29.91 19.08
C SER A 24 13.77 -29.68 17.75
N TYR A 25 14.30 -30.20 16.67
CA TYR A 25 13.71 -30.09 15.34
C TYR A 25 12.76 -31.26 15.07
N ASP A 26 11.44 -30.99 15.12
CA ASP A 26 10.42 -32.02 14.88
C ASP A 26 10.32 -32.32 13.37
N PRO A 27 10.51 -33.59 12.96
CA PRO A 27 10.31 -33.99 11.57
C PRO A 27 8.91 -33.70 11.01
N LEU A 28 7.90 -33.55 11.87
CA LEU A 28 6.53 -33.18 11.46
C LEU A 28 6.38 -31.69 11.18
N ASP A 29 7.32 -30.85 11.63
CA ASP A 29 7.34 -29.43 11.43
C ASP A 29 8.28 -28.99 10.28
N GLU A 30 8.56 -29.91 9.35
CA GLU A 30 9.40 -29.65 8.16
C GLU A 30 9.04 -28.34 7.44
N GLY A 31 7.80 -27.89 7.58
CA GLY A 31 7.28 -26.72 6.91
C GLY A 31 7.73 -25.38 7.44
N ASN A 32 8.19 -25.35 8.66
CA ASN A 32 8.68 -24.14 9.32
C ASN A 32 10.21 -24.09 9.34
N MET A 33 10.86 -25.13 8.82
CA MET A 33 12.32 -25.22 8.78
C MET A 33 12.88 -24.48 7.57
N SER A 34 14.01 -23.83 7.77
CA SER A 34 14.86 -23.39 6.67
C SER A 34 15.38 -24.57 5.85
N ARG A 35 15.85 -24.33 4.63
CA ARG A 35 16.45 -25.40 3.82
C ARG A 35 17.65 -26.02 4.52
N VAL A 36 18.48 -25.22 5.18
CA VAL A 36 19.67 -25.67 5.91
C VAL A 36 19.28 -26.56 7.09
N SER A 37 18.37 -26.07 7.97
CA SER A 37 17.91 -26.85 9.11
C SER A 37 17.23 -28.16 8.69
N TYR A 38 16.47 -28.13 7.58
CA TYR A 38 15.87 -29.33 7.01
C TYR A 38 16.92 -30.37 6.58
N LEU A 39 17.96 -29.95 5.85
CA LEU A 39 19.03 -30.85 5.40
C LEU A 39 19.80 -31.45 6.59
N LEU A 40 20.12 -30.63 7.58
CA LEU A 40 20.78 -31.08 8.81
C LEU A 40 19.94 -32.11 9.58
N MET A 41 18.64 -31.83 9.72
CA MET A 41 17.69 -32.75 10.34
C MET A 41 17.57 -34.09 9.57
N GLN A 42 17.54 -34.03 8.21
CA GLN A 42 17.51 -35.24 7.39
C GLN A 42 18.78 -36.10 7.62
N ALA A 43 19.95 -35.45 7.71
CA ALA A 43 21.21 -36.16 8.02
C ALA A 43 21.23 -36.71 9.45
N HIS A 44 20.79 -35.93 10.44
CA HIS A 44 20.69 -36.37 11.84
C HIS A 44 19.80 -37.61 11.99
N ASN A 45 18.70 -37.68 11.25
CA ASN A 45 17.77 -38.81 11.22
C ASN A 45 18.18 -39.92 10.26
N ASN A 46 19.41 -39.93 9.75
CA ASN A 46 19.96 -40.94 8.82
C ASN A 46 19.11 -41.12 7.53
N LYS A 47 18.41 -40.09 7.06
CA LYS A 47 17.67 -40.12 5.81
C LYS A 47 18.57 -39.82 4.58
N ILE A 48 19.59 -39.03 4.82
CA ILE A 48 20.69 -38.72 3.87
C ILE A 48 22.00 -38.79 4.66
N THR A 49 23.12 -38.86 3.98
CA THR A 49 24.42 -38.77 4.62
C THR A 49 24.77 -37.34 5.00
N GLN A 50 25.70 -37.19 5.95
CA GLN A 50 26.21 -35.86 6.33
C GLN A 50 26.90 -35.17 5.16
N ASP A 51 27.62 -35.93 4.33
CA ASP A 51 28.31 -35.38 3.16
C ASP A 51 27.31 -34.87 2.11
N GLU A 52 26.21 -35.59 1.87
CA GLU A 52 25.14 -35.13 0.96
C GLU A 52 24.48 -33.84 1.48
N ALA A 53 24.17 -33.78 2.77
CA ALA A 53 23.62 -32.57 3.37
C ALA A 53 24.56 -31.38 3.22
N MET A 54 25.84 -31.56 3.56
CA MET A 54 26.84 -30.50 3.46
C MET A 54 27.13 -30.08 2.03
N ALA A 55 27.07 -30.99 1.06
CA ALA A 55 27.22 -30.67 -0.34
C ALA A 55 26.11 -29.73 -0.84
N GLU A 56 24.83 -30.01 -0.50
CA GLU A 56 23.72 -29.13 -0.83
C GLU A 56 23.81 -27.78 -0.08
N ILE A 57 24.14 -27.77 1.21
CA ILE A 57 24.31 -26.57 2.02
C ILE A 57 25.40 -25.67 1.41
N ASN A 58 26.52 -26.24 0.96
CA ASN A 58 27.60 -25.49 0.33
C ASN A 58 27.18 -24.85 -1.00
N GLN A 59 26.28 -25.46 -1.77
CA GLN A 59 25.72 -24.83 -2.95
C GLN A 59 24.89 -23.57 -2.57
N LEU A 60 24.13 -23.61 -1.48
CA LEU A 60 23.34 -22.47 -1.00
C LEU A 60 24.23 -21.27 -0.60
N ARG A 61 25.47 -21.49 -0.15
CA ARG A 61 26.41 -20.41 0.18
C ARG A 61 26.71 -19.47 -0.99
N GLY A 62 26.66 -19.99 -2.22
CA GLY A 62 26.85 -19.22 -3.45
C GLY A 62 25.66 -18.39 -3.89
N VAL A 63 24.48 -18.60 -3.29
CA VAL A 63 23.26 -17.89 -3.66
C VAL A 63 23.15 -16.57 -2.89
N ASP A 64 22.88 -15.47 -3.58
CA ASP A 64 22.57 -14.17 -2.99
C ASP A 64 21.12 -13.80 -3.36
N GLY A 65 20.18 -14.31 -2.58
CA GLY A 65 18.74 -14.08 -2.81
C GLY A 65 18.34 -12.61 -2.65
N LEU A 66 19.04 -11.86 -1.78
CA LEU A 66 18.77 -10.44 -1.62
C LEU A 66 19.14 -9.64 -2.87
N LYS A 67 20.29 -9.95 -3.50
CA LYS A 67 20.65 -9.35 -4.79
C LYS A 67 19.68 -9.74 -5.90
N GLN A 68 19.18 -10.99 -5.88
CA GLN A 68 18.16 -11.39 -6.85
C GLN A 68 16.88 -10.59 -6.65
N ILE A 69 16.40 -10.38 -5.41
CA ILE A 69 15.26 -9.53 -5.12
C ILE A 69 15.51 -8.09 -5.61
N GLU A 70 16.67 -7.52 -5.31
CA GLU A 70 17.03 -6.17 -5.79
C GLU A 70 17.04 -6.10 -7.33
N LYS A 71 17.57 -7.10 -8.00
CA LYS A 71 17.69 -7.11 -9.47
C LYS A 71 16.37 -7.34 -10.19
N TYR A 72 15.51 -8.24 -9.69
CA TYR A 72 14.32 -8.70 -10.42
C TYR A 72 13.02 -8.10 -9.93
N MET A 73 12.98 -7.59 -8.67
CA MET A 73 11.77 -6.99 -8.09
C MET A 73 11.89 -5.46 -7.95
N PHE A 74 13.03 -4.88 -8.30
CA PHE A 74 13.20 -3.44 -8.33
C PHE A 74 13.50 -2.92 -9.73
N ARG A 75 13.10 -1.70 -9.98
CA ARG A 75 13.31 -0.97 -11.22
C ARG A 75 13.56 0.51 -10.93
N ASN A 76 14.07 1.24 -11.90
CA ASN A 76 14.19 2.67 -11.79
C ASN A 76 12.80 3.31 -11.62
N GLN A 77 12.65 4.12 -10.61
CA GLN A 77 11.47 4.95 -10.42
C GLN A 77 11.38 5.96 -11.55
N LEU A 78 10.16 6.18 -12.03
CA LEU A 78 9.85 7.19 -13.03
C LEU A 78 8.73 8.07 -12.50
N SER A 79 8.86 9.40 -12.66
CA SER A 79 7.81 10.35 -12.31
C SER A 79 7.67 11.37 -13.45
N HIS A 80 6.41 11.63 -13.84
CA HIS A 80 6.05 12.68 -14.76
C HIS A 80 5.09 13.64 -14.08
N GLN A 81 5.33 14.92 -14.20
CA GLN A 81 4.45 15.96 -13.70
C GLN A 81 4.13 16.96 -14.80
N HIS A 82 2.86 17.22 -15.00
CA HIS A 82 2.35 18.18 -15.95
C HIS A 82 1.48 19.20 -15.22
N ASN A 83 1.83 20.47 -15.37
CA ASN A 83 1.10 21.58 -14.76
C ASN A 83 0.66 22.54 -15.87
N VAL A 84 -0.63 22.84 -15.91
CA VAL A 84 -1.20 23.86 -16.78
C VAL A 84 -2.01 24.81 -15.92
N SER A 85 -1.82 26.10 -16.09
CA SER A 85 -2.62 27.11 -15.42
C SER A 85 -2.96 28.25 -16.35
N ILE A 86 -4.16 28.79 -16.18
CA ILE A 86 -4.66 29.94 -16.87
C ILE A 86 -5.19 30.92 -15.81
N SER A 87 -4.71 32.15 -15.85
CA SER A 87 -5.20 33.21 -14.97
C SER A 87 -5.47 34.47 -15.79
N GLY A 88 -6.44 35.21 -15.32
CA GLY A 88 -6.81 36.48 -15.96
C GLY A 88 -7.67 37.32 -15.04
N GLY A 89 -7.92 38.56 -15.43
CA GLY A 89 -8.74 39.43 -14.64
C GLY A 89 -8.82 40.83 -15.19
N GLY A 90 -9.58 41.64 -14.50
CA GLY A 90 -9.78 43.06 -14.72
C GLY A 90 -10.04 43.76 -13.39
N ASP A 91 -10.53 44.98 -13.45
CA ASP A 91 -10.73 45.81 -12.25
C ASP A 91 -11.67 45.17 -11.21
N ASN A 92 -12.64 44.40 -11.72
CA ASN A 92 -13.72 43.87 -10.90
C ASN A 92 -13.71 42.33 -10.75
N TYR A 93 -12.80 41.62 -11.43
CA TYR A 93 -12.75 40.16 -11.36
C TYR A 93 -11.33 39.65 -11.57
N MET A 94 -11.04 38.54 -10.91
CA MET A 94 -9.83 37.77 -11.13
C MET A 94 -10.19 36.29 -11.11
N TYR A 95 -9.55 35.51 -11.96
CA TYR A 95 -9.70 34.06 -11.95
C TYR A 95 -8.36 33.36 -12.14
N ASN A 96 -8.26 32.18 -11.57
CA ASN A 96 -7.19 31.25 -11.79
C ASN A 96 -7.77 29.83 -11.89
N VAL A 97 -7.41 29.13 -12.95
CA VAL A 97 -7.73 27.72 -13.15
C VAL A 97 -6.43 26.98 -13.36
N ALA A 98 -6.19 25.92 -12.59
CA ALA A 98 -4.99 25.10 -12.72
C ALA A 98 -5.35 23.62 -12.76
N ALA A 99 -4.61 22.87 -13.55
CA ALA A 99 -4.64 21.42 -13.60
C ALA A 99 -3.22 20.89 -13.38
N ASN A 100 -3.10 19.96 -12.45
CA ASN A 100 -1.85 19.26 -12.14
C ASN A 100 -2.09 17.77 -12.30
N TYR A 101 -1.32 17.13 -13.18
CA TYR A 101 -1.30 15.67 -13.32
C TYR A 101 0.07 15.15 -12.96
N ASN A 102 0.12 14.13 -12.10
CA ASN A 102 1.33 13.45 -11.72
C ASN A 102 1.13 11.95 -11.88
N TYR A 103 2.03 11.33 -12.65
CA TYR A 103 2.16 9.88 -12.75
C TYR A 103 3.48 9.45 -12.12
N LYS A 104 3.44 8.40 -11.30
CA LYS A 104 4.61 7.83 -10.67
C LYS A 104 4.60 6.32 -10.83
N ARG A 105 5.64 5.78 -11.45
CA ARG A 105 5.96 4.36 -11.44
C ARG A 105 6.96 4.11 -10.32
N GLY A 106 6.56 3.33 -9.30
CA GLY A 106 7.38 3.04 -8.14
C GLY A 106 8.63 2.19 -8.46
N SER A 107 9.57 2.21 -7.54
CA SER A 107 10.80 1.40 -7.64
C SER A 107 10.55 -0.10 -7.47
N PHE A 108 9.56 -0.51 -6.69
CA PHE A 108 9.15 -1.91 -6.61
C PHE A 108 8.23 -2.25 -7.79
N ILE A 109 8.36 -3.45 -8.36
CA ILE A 109 7.53 -3.88 -9.49
C ILE A 109 6.04 -3.85 -9.12
N ASN A 110 5.16 -3.68 -10.12
CA ASN A 110 3.71 -3.60 -9.96
C ASN A 110 3.22 -2.49 -9.00
N THR A 111 3.99 -1.38 -8.90
CA THR A 111 3.61 -0.20 -8.10
C THR A 111 3.52 1.01 -9.00
N ASP A 112 2.34 1.67 -9.02
CA ASP A 112 2.09 2.91 -9.75
C ASP A 112 1.09 3.80 -9.02
N GLU A 113 1.18 5.10 -9.30
CA GLU A 113 0.32 6.13 -8.76
C GLU A 113 -0.04 7.14 -9.82
N ASP A 114 -1.34 7.42 -9.95
CA ASP A 114 -1.91 8.51 -10.76
C ASP A 114 -2.55 9.54 -9.85
N ARG A 115 -2.23 10.82 -10.05
CA ARG A 115 -2.81 11.92 -9.28
C ARG A 115 -3.20 13.08 -10.20
N LEU A 116 -4.45 13.49 -10.11
CA LEU A 116 -4.98 14.67 -10.79
C LEU A 116 -5.52 15.64 -9.75
N ILE A 117 -5.10 16.91 -9.86
CA ILE A 117 -5.63 18.01 -9.06
C ILE A 117 -6.14 19.07 -10.02
N LEU A 118 -7.38 19.51 -9.81
CA LEU A 118 -7.97 20.64 -10.50
C LEU A 118 -8.30 21.71 -9.48
N ASP A 119 -7.79 22.92 -9.72
CA ASP A 119 -8.01 24.08 -8.88
C ASP A 119 -8.72 25.17 -9.67
N PHE A 120 -9.76 25.72 -9.07
CA PHE A 120 -10.47 26.89 -9.57
C PHE A 120 -10.59 27.92 -8.45
N ASN A 121 -10.14 29.13 -8.71
CA ASN A 121 -10.27 30.26 -7.80
C ASN A 121 -10.77 31.47 -8.57
N ASN A 122 -11.79 32.10 -8.04
CA ASN A 122 -12.39 33.29 -8.61
C ASN A 122 -12.65 34.32 -7.55
N GLN A 123 -12.30 35.56 -7.82
CA GLN A 123 -12.69 36.71 -7.01
C GLN A 123 -13.47 37.69 -7.91
N TRP A 124 -14.63 38.10 -7.45
CA TRP A 124 -15.49 39.04 -8.14
C TRP A 124 -15.86 40.20 -7.21
N LYS A 125 -15.77 41.44 -7.73
CA LYS A 125 -16.12 42.70 -7.04
C LYS A 125 -17.21 43.44 -7.82
N PRO A 126 -18.49 42.96 -7.75
CA PRO A 126 -19.58 43.56 -8.51
C PRO A 126 -19.85 45.01 -8.09
N TYR A 127 -19.56 45.34 -6.85
CA TYR A 127 -19.67 46.67 -6.27
C TYR A 127 -18.44 46.98 -5.40
N LYS A 128 -18.13 48.26 -5.22
CA LYS A 128 -16.97 48.71 -4.41
C LYS A 128 -17.01 48.19 -2.97
N PHE A 129 -18.21 47.92 -2.44
CA PHE A 129 -18.42 47.44 -1.08
C PHE A 129 -18.57 45.92 -0.98
N LEU A 130 -18.60 45.16 -2.11
CA LEU A 130 -18.85 43.72 -2.10
C LEU A 130 -17.74 43.00 -2.85
N THR A 131 -17.09 42.07 -2.13
CA THR A 131 -16.16 41.10 -2.70
C THR A 131 -16.69 39.67 -2.50
N ILE A 132 -16.68 38.87 -3.55
CA ILE A 132 -17.10 37.48 -3.58
C ILE A 132 -15.90 36.65 -4.00
N ASP A 133 -15.47 35.74 -3.13
CA ASP A 133 -14.45 34.75 -3.43
C ASP A 133 -15.09 33.37 -3.59
N LEU A 134 -14.80 32.67 -4.66
CA LEU A 134 -15.25 31.31 -4.92
C LEU A 134 -14.05 30.43 -5.21
N GLY A 135 -14.00 29.26 -4.60
CA GLY A 135 -12.96 28.27 -4.84
C GLY A 135 -13.53 26.88 -5.00
N ALA A 136 -12.95 26.11 -5.89
CA ALA A 136 -13.21 24.67 -6.01
C ALA A 136 -11.89 23.94 -6.21
N ASN A 137 -11.73 22.82 -5.52
CA ASN A 137 -10.59 21.92 -5.67
C ASN A 137 -11.12 20.50 -5.82
N ILE A 138 -10.63 19.79 -6.84
CA ILE A 138 -10.93 18.39 -7.09
C ILE A 138 -9.62 17.64 -7.07
N LEU A 139 -9.54 16.60 -6.24
CA LEU A 139 -8.42 15.68 -6.16
C LEU A 139 -8.88 14.29 -6.54
N TYR A 140 -8.20 13.67 -7.49
CA TYR A 140 -8.27 12.24 -7.75
C TYR A 140 -6.87 11.65 -7.59
N ASN A 141 -6.75 10.62 -6.77
CA ASN A 141 -5.51 9.87 -6.59
C ASN A 141 -5.84 8.38 -6.63
N ARG A 142 -5.07 7.63 -7.43
CA ARG A 142 -5.16 6.17 -7.50
C ARG A 142 -3.77 5.60 -7.33
N THR A 143 -3.64 4.59 -6.47
CA THR A 143 -2.40 3.83 -6.27
C THR A 143 -2.71 2.36 -6.49
N ASN A 144 -1.85 1.69 -7.24
CA ASN A 144 -1.83 0.24 -7.36
C ASN A 144 -0.50 -0.26 -6.80
N GLU A 145 -0.55 -1.29 -6.00
CA GLU A 145 0.62 -1.90 -5.38
C GLU A 145 0.39 -3.39 -5.14
N PRO A 146 1.44 -4.22 -5.16
CA PRO A 146 1.32 -5.61 -4.75
C PRO A 146 1.10 -5.69 -3.24
N ASN A 147 0.41 -6.72 -2.78
CA ASN A 147 0.32 -7.04 -1.37
C ASN A 147 1.67 -7.49 -0.81
N THR A 148 2.47 -8.18 -1.64
CA THR A 148 3.84 -8.56 -1.31
C THR A 148 4.78 -7.36 -1.41
N THR A 149 5.47 -7.03 -0.33
CA THR A 149 6.43 -5.93 -0.25
C THR A 149 7.85 -6.45 -0.04
N TYR A 150 8.86 -5.61 -0.32
CA TYR A 150 10.24 -5.93 0.03
C TYR A 150 10.40 -6.30 1.51
N SER A 151 9.72 -5.57 2.40
CA SER A 151 9.73 -5.83 3.84
C SER A 151 9.13 -7.20 4.19
N SER A 152 8.04 -7.61 3.52
CA SER A 152 7.44 -8.94 3.74
C SER A 152 8.31 -10.08 3.25
N LEU A 153 9.07 -9.88 2.18
CA LEU A 153 10.00 -10.88 1.66
C LEU A 153 11.29 -11.01 2.46
N THR A 154 11.74 -9.91 3.09
CA THR A 154 13.06 -9.85 3.70
C THR A 154 13.03 -9.47 5.18
N GLY A 155 11.88 -9.08 5.74
CA GLY A 155 11.74 -8.61 7.11
C GLY A 155 11.71 -9.74 8.13
N TYR A 156 12.53 -9.64 9.16
CA TYR A 156 12.65 -10.65 10.22
C TYR A 156 11.37 -10.85 11.04
N SER A 157 10.47 -9.90 11.03
CA SER A 157 9.22 -9.92 11.83
C SER A 157 8.05 -10.63 11.16
N SER A 158 8.18 -11.06 9.92
CA SER A 158 7.03 -11.56 9.13
C SER A 158 6.91 -13.08 9.09
N GLY A 159 7.63 -13.87 9.85
CA GLY A 159 7.52 -15.36 9.87
C GLY A 159 7.62 -16.06 8.49
N SER A 160 7.52 -15.31 7.41
CA SER A 160 7.59 -15.72 5.99
C SER A 160 8.76 -15.07 5.24
N ALA A 161 9.69 -14.45 5.96
CA ALA A 161 10.87 -13.86 5.34
C ALA A 161 11.74 -14.93 4.68
N LEU A 162 12.20 -14.63 3.47
CA LEU A 162 13.14 -15.49 2.75
C LEU A 162 14.52 -15.38 3.39
N GLN A 163 15.18 -16.52 3.55
CA GLN A 163 16.57 -16.56 4.00
C GLN A 163 17.48 -15.92 2.91
N PRO A 164 18.63 -15.32 3.29
CA PRO A 164 19.53 -14.67 2.33
C PRO A 164 19.96 -15.56 1.17
N TYR A 165 20.04 -16.88 1.38
CA TYR A 165 20.41 -17.88 0.39
C TYR A 165 19.22 -18.44 -0.40
N THR A 166 18.03 -17.86 -0.28
CA THR A 166 16.85 -18.32 -1.05
C THR A 166 16.87 -17.72 -2.43
N ALA A 167 17.04 -18.57 -3.45
CA ALA A 167 16.93 -18.16 -4.85
C ALA A 167 15.47 -17.89 -5.22
N ILE A 168 15.21 -16.81 -5.95
CA ILE A 168 13.90 -16.49 -6.57
C ILE A 168 13.94 -16.64 -8.10
N VAL A 169 15.13 -16.81 -8.65
CA VAL A 169 15.36 -17.16 -10.05
C VAL A 169 16.39 -18.28 -10.15
N ASP A 170 16.27 -19.08 -11.20
CA ASP A 170 17.23 -20.13 -11.56
C ASP A 170 18.52 -19.54 -12.19
N GLU A 171 19.45 -20.40 -12.57
CA GLU A 171 20.72 -20.02 -13.21
C GLU A 171 20.53 -19.31 -14.57
N ASN A 172 19.39 -19.52 -15.23
CA ASN A 172 19.03 -18.89 -16.49
C ASN A 172 18.27 -17.57 -16.29
N GLY A 173 17.96 -17.20 -15.04
CA GLY A 173 17.20 -16.01 -14.70
C GLY A 173 15.68 -16.19 -14.79
N ASN A 174 15.18 -17.42 -14.94
CA ASN A 174 13.75 -17.69 -14.91
C ASN A 174 13.25 -17.73 -13.47
N PRO A 175 12.03 -17.20 -13.20
CA PRO A 175 11.42 -17.29 -11.89
C PRO A 175 11.34 -18.74 -11.40
N CYS A 176 11.71 -18.96 -10.14
CA CYS A 176 11.67 -20.29 -9.54
C CYS A 176 10.91 -20.28 -8.21
N ASN A 177 10.44 -21.45 -7.81
CA ASN A 177 9.74 -21.60 -6.55
C ASN A 177 10.70 -21.55 -5.37
N VAL A 178 10.35 -20.78 -4.35
CA VAL A 178 11.17 -20.62 -3.15
C VAL A 178 10.90 -21.74 -2.14
N TRP A 179 11.95 -22.09 -1.39
CA TRP A 179 11.83 -22.94 -0.22
C TRP A 179 11.18 -22.12 0.92
N GLY A 180 10.42 -22.79 1.76
CA GLY A 180 9.78 -22.15 2.94
C GLY A 180 8.30 -22.39 3.04
N ILE A 181 7.74 -23.01 2.00
CA ILE A 181 6.40 -23.59 2.10
C ILE A 181 6.57 -24.98 2.64
N SER A 182 5.72 -25.32 3.57
CA SER A 182 5.66 -26.63 4.20
C SER A 182 6.02 -27.75 3.21
N GLN A 183 7.27 -28.16 3.20
CA GLN A 183 7.71 -29.29 2.37
C GLN A 183 6.95 -30.56 2.71
N TYR A 184 6.54 -30.69 3.99
CA TYR A 184 5.63 -31.75 4.41
C TYR A 184 4.30 -31.65 3.67
N LYS A 185 3.70 -30.46 3.57
CA LYS A 185 2.44 -30.26 2.82
C LYS A 185 2.64 -30.54 1.33
N VAL A 186 3.72 -30.06 0.73
CA VAL A 186 4.06 -30.34 -0.67
C VAL A 186 4.21 -31.85 -0.89
N LYS A 187 5.04 -32.53 -0.13
CA LYS A 187 5.28 -33.97 -0.26
C LYS A 187 4.03 -34.81 -0.02
N THR A 188 3.23 -34.43 0.98
CA THR A 188 2.07 -35.21 1.41
C THR A 188 0.86 -34.98 0.53
N TYR A 189 0.64 -33.76 0.04
CA TYR A 189 -0.61 -33.38 -0.60
C TYR A 189 -0.49 -32.94 -2.06
N GLN A 190 0.71 -32.73 -2.63
CA GLN A 190 0.85 -32.24 -4.02
C GLN A 190 0.17 -33.12 -5.06
N ASN A 191 0.07 -34.43 -4.82
CA ASN A 191 -0.58 -35.39 -5.71
C ASN A 191 -2.00 -35.76 -5.26
N THR A 192 -2.54 -35.08 -4.26
CA THR A 192 -3.90 -35.32 -3.76
C THR A 192 -4.90 -34.73 -4.74
N PRO A 193 -5.82 -35.54 -5.31
CA PRO A 193 -6.81 -35.01 -6.24
C PRO A 193 -7.63 -33.88 -5.61
N GLY A 194 -7.88 -32.82 -6.37
CA GLY A 194 -8.66 -31.65 -5.93
C GLY A 194 -7.88 -30.60 -5.14
N MET A 195 -6.62 -30.84 -4.78
CA MET A 195 -5.74 -29.82 -4.21
C MET A 195 -5.12 -28.96 -5.31
N LYS A 196 -4.96 -27.67 -5.00
CA LYS A 196 -4.20 -26.74 -5.86
C LYS A 196 -2.70 -26.82 -5.55
N ASP A 197 -1.89 -26.32 -6.47
CA ASP A 197 -0.43 -26.30 -6.33
C ASP A 197 -0.01 -25.53 -5.05
N TRP A 198 0.94 -26.09 -4.30
CA TRP A 198 1.47 -25.55 -3.06
C TRP A 198 2.71 -24.67 -3.26
N SER A 199 3.23 -24.57 -4.49
CA SER A 199 4.45 -23.85 -4.76
C SER A 199 4.26 -22.33 -4.65
N TYR A 200 5.33 -21.61 -4.31
CA TYR A 200 5.33 -20.15 -4.22
C TYR A 200 6.47 -19.56 -5.06
N ASN A 201 6.11 -18.66 -5.94
CA ASN A 201 7.02 -17.86 -6.72
C ASN A 201 6.74 -16.37 -6.47
N PRO A 202 7.63 -15.66 -5.75
CA PRO A 202 7.37 -14.28 -5.36
C PRO A 202 7.35 -13.31 -6.55
N ILE A 203 8.07 -13.58 -7.65
CA ILE A 203 8.10 -12.71 -8.84
C ILE A 203 6.77 -12.75 -9.58
N GLU A 204 6.17 -13.93 -9.68
CA GLU A 204 4.86 -14.08 -10.33
C GLU A 204 3.72 -13.61 -9.44
N ASP A 205 3.80 -13.91 -8.15
CA ASP A 205 2.70 -13.66 -7.20
C ASP A 205 2.45 -12.17 -6.95
N VAL A 206 3.46 -11.29 -7.11
CA VAL A 206 3.28 -9.83 -7.00
C VAL A 206 2.27 -9.25 -8.00
N TYR A 207 1.95 -9.96 -9.08
CA TYR A 207 0.94 -9.57 -10.06
C TYR A 207 -0.43 -10.19 -9.77
N LYS A 208 -0.48 -11.19 -8.90
CA LYS A 208 -1.68 -11.99 -8.61
C LYS A 208 -2.38 -11.60 -7.32
N ASP A 209 -1.68 -10.97 -6.37
CA ASP A 209 -2.23 -10.40 -5.14
C ASP A 209 -1.93 -8.91 -5.11
N ALA A 210 -2.89 -8.10 -5.53
CA ALA A 210 -2.72 -6.67 -5.72
C ALA A 210 -3.74 -5.85 -4.94
N ILE A 211 -3.29 -4.69 -4.48
CA ILE A 211 -4.07 -3.69 -3.77
C ILE A 211 -4.22 -2.48 -4.68
N SER A 212 -5.46 -2.03 -4.87
CA SER A 212 -5.78 -0.75 -5.50
C SER A 212 -6.47 0.16 -4.51
N THR A 213 -5.97 1.38 -4.36
CA THR A 213 -6.64 2.42 -3.59
C THR A 213 -7.01 3.56 -4.51
N ALA A 214 -8.19 4.15 -4.30
CA ALA A 214 -8.61 5.35 -5.01
C ALA A 214 -9.17 6.36 -4.00
N ASN A 215 -8.75 7.60 -4.12
CA ASN A 215 -9.25 8.70 -3.33
C ASN A 215 -9.76 9.80 -4.26
N PHE A 216 -11.04 10.13 -4.13
CA PHE A 216 -11.66 11.26 -4.81
C PHE A 216 -12.15 12.25 -3.78
N SER A 217 -11.67 13.49 -3.85
CA SER A 217 -12.07 14.55 -2.92
C SER A 217 -12.48 15.80 -3.70
N THR A 218 -13.58 16.40 -3.28
CA THR A 218 -14.07 17.68 -3.78
C THR A 218 -14.18 18.63 -2.60
N ARG A 219 -13.64 19.84 -2.77
CA ARG A 219 -13.76 20.95 -1.83
C ARG A 219 -14.28 22.16 -2.55
N ILE A 220 -15.34 22.76 -2.01
CA ILE A 220 -15.94 24.00 -2.50
C ILE A 220 -15.87 25.01 -1.38
N SER A 221 -15.44 26.23 -1.68
CA SER A 221 -15.39 27.33 -0.72
C SER A 221 -16.03 28.58 -1.32
N GLY A 222 -16.71 29.31 -0.47
CA GLY A 222 -17.28 30.61 -0.81
C GLY A 222 -17.05 31.60 0.32
N LYS A 223 -16.74 32.84 -0.01
CA LYS A 223 -16.63 33.94 0.97
C LYS A 223 -17.21 35.21 0.38
N LEU A 224 -18.04 35.87 1.16
CA LEU A 224 -18.59 37.18 0.91
C LEU A 224 -17.97 38.17 1.89
N ARG A 225 -17.43 39.26 1.40
CA ARG A 225 -16.97 40.40 2.22
C ARG A 225 -17.76 41.64 1.86
N LEU A 226 -18.33 42.24 2.88
CA LEU A 226 -19.06 43.49 2.81
C LEU A 226 -18.26 44.58 3.55
N ASP A 227 -17.78 45.58 2.82
CA ASP A 227 -17.14 46.77 3.38
C ASP A 227 -18.24 47.79 3.69
N ILE A 228 -18.65 47.87 4.96
CA ILE A 228 -19.82 48.69 5.45
C ILE A 228 -19.46 50.16 5.50
N MET A 229 -18.28 50.43 6.04
CA MET A 229 -17.73 51.78 6.14
C MET A 229 -16.23 51.73 6.32
N GLN A 230 -15.56 52.88 6.26
CA GLN A 230 -14.11 52.91 6.41
C GLN A 230 -13.65 52.24 7.68
N GLY A 231 -12.87 51.14 7.53
CA GLY A 231 -12.33 50.34 8.60
C GLY A 231 -13.27 49.26 9.15
N LEU A 232 -14.55 49.17 8.75
CA LEU A 232 -15.50 48.16 9.17
C LEU A 232 -15.88 47.24 8.00
N ASN A 233 -15.64 45.96 8.12
CA ASN A 233 -16.14 44.95 7.19
C ASN A 233 -16.76 43.76 7.93
N ILE A 234 -17.64 43.08 7.21
CA ILE A 234 -18.25 41.82 7.62
C ILE A 234 -17.88 40.78 6.60
N GLU A 235 -17.40 39.63 7.05
CA GLU A 235 -17.09 38.47 6.22
C GLU A 235 -17.98 37.30 6.62
N VAL A 236 -18.59 36.64 5.61
CA VAL A 236 -19.32 35.39 5.77
C VAL A 236 -18.71 34.42 4.76
N GLY A 237 -18.21 33.30 5.26
CA GLY A 237 -17.60 32.29 4.41
C GLY A 237 -17.96 30.88 4.83
N GLY A 238 -17.85 29.97 3.89
CA GLY A 238 -18.06 28.56 4.14
C GLY A 238 -17.18 27.70 3.28
N VAL A 239 -16.95 26.51 3.75
CA VAL A 239 -16.25 25.42 3.06
C VAL A 239 -17.08 24.17 3.20
N TRP A 240 -17.29 23.49 2.09
CA TRP A 240 -17.81 22.13 2.05
C TRP A 240 -16.79 21.23 1.37
N GLN A 241 -16.54 20.07 1.98
CA GLN A 241 -15.62 19.08 1.45
C GLN A 241 -16.23 17.69 1.56
N ARG A 242 -16.08 16.90 0.50
CA ARG A 242 -16.45 15.49 0.50
C ARG A 242 -15.31 14.66 -0.06
N GLY A 243 -14.94 13.61 0.69
CA GLY A 243 -13.94 12.62 0.31
C GLY A 243 -14.59 11.24 0.15
N ASN A 244 -14.16 10.51 -0.88
CA ASN A 244 -14.51 9.10 -1.10
C ASN A 244 -13.22 8.32 -1.22
N TYR A 245 -12.96 7.45 -0.28
CA TYR A 245 -11.83 6.53 -0.30
C TYR A 245 -12.32 5.12 -0.61
N GLN A 246 -11.66 4.47 -1.56
CA GLN A 246 -11.91 3.09 -1.91
C GLN A 246 -10.61 2.30 -1.77
N TYR A 247 -10.70 1.14 -1.14
CA TYR A 247 -9.65 0.14 -1.06
C TYR A 247 -10.19 -1.14 -1.66
N LYS A 248 -9.43 -1.76 -2.53
CA LYS A 248 -9.73 -3.05 -3.12
C LYS A 248 -8.46 -3.90 -3.15
N GLN A 249 -8.48 -5.03 -2.46
CA GLN A 249 -7.49 -6.07 -2.62
C GLN A 249 -8.11 -7.21 -3.41
N LEU A 250 -7.52 -7.54 -4.54
CA LEU A 250 -7.89 -8.66 -5.38
C LEU A 250 -6.77 -9.69 -5.35
N ARG A 251 -7.07 -10.86 -4.83
CA ARG A 251 -6.23 -12.05 -4.89
C ARG A 251 -6.79 -12.95 -5.98
N GLN A 252 -6.07 -13.08 -7.08
CA GLN A 252 -6.48 -13.93 -8.21
C GLN A 252 -6.58 -15.40 -7.78
N ALA A 253 -7.39 -16.19 -8.49
CA ALA A 253 -7.65 -17.59 -8.15
C ALA A 253 -6.38 -18.47 -8.13
N ASP A 254 -5.38 -18.10 -8.91
CA ASP A 254 -4.08 -18.77 -9.01
C ASP A 254 -2.97 -18.10 -8.17
N SER A 255 -3.29 -17.05 -7.39
CA SER A 255 -2.34 -16.48 -6.42
C SER A 255 -2.02 -17.51 -5.32
N TYR A 256 -0.81 -17.44 -4.78
CA TYR A 256 -0.38 -18.31 -3.69
C TYR A 256 -1.36 -18.28 -2.51
N ALA A 257 -1.75 -17.07 -2.07
CA ALA A 257 -2.65 -16.91 -0.94
C ALA A 257 -4.02 -17.59 -1.15
N VAL A 258 -4.58 -17.54 -2.37
CA VAL A 258 -5.87 -18.20 -2.68
C VAL A 258 -5.70 -19.70 -2.79
N ARG A 259 -4.64 -20.20 -3.43
CA ARG A 259 -4.37 -21.63 -3.53
C ARG A 259 -4.22 -22.29 -2.15
N ILE A 260 -3.48 -21.64 -1.25
CA ILE A 260 -3.31 -22.13 0.13
C ILE A 260 -4.63 -22.07 0.90
N ALA A 261 -5.37 -20.95 0.84
CA ALA A 261 -6.67 -20.84 1.50
C ALA A 261 -7.66 -21.92 1.01
N TYR A 262 -7.68 -22.18 -0.30
CA TYR A 262 -8.50 -23.25 -0.88
C TYR A 262 -8.10 -24.63 -0.36
N ASN A 263 -6.79 -24.94 -0.36
CA ASN A 263 -6.27 -26.20 0.10
C ASN A 263 -6.49 -26.41 1.62
N ASP A 264 -6.30 -25.37 2.44
CA ASP A 264 -6.55 -25.44 3.88
C ASP A 264 -8.05 -25.62 4.21
N ALA A 265 -8.92 -25.09 3.36
CA ALA A 265 -10.37 -25.28 3.43
C ALA A 265 -10.88 -26.57 2.75
N THR A 266 -9.99 -27.44 2.27
CA THR A 266 -10.35 -28.72 1.66
C THR A 266 -10.21 -29.87 2.66
N SER A 267 -11.19 -30.78 2.72
CA SER A 267 -11.11 -31.98 3.57
C SER A 267 -9.95 -32.87 3.12
N LYS A 268 -9.03 -33.15 4.03
CA LYS A 268 -7.88 -34.04 3.75
C LYS A 268 -8.20 -35.52 3.89
N THR A 269 -9.33 -35.84 4.51
CA THR A 269 -9.84 -37.22 4.67
C THR A 269 -10.81 -37.60 3.57
N ASN A 270 -11.51 -36.60 2.99
CA ASN A 270 -12.40 -36.77 1.85
C ASN A 270 -12.26 -35.54 0.94
N THR A 271 -11.35 -35.61 0.01
CA THR A 271 -10.94 -34.53 -0.89
C THR A 271 -12.00 -34.02 -1.86
N VAL A 272 -13.19 -34.59 -1.83
CA VAL A 272 -14.34 -34.08 -2.62
C VAL A 272 -14.95 -32.83 -1.96
N ASN A 273 -14.71 -32.61 -0.67
CA ASN A 273 -15.32 -31.50 0.07
C ASN A 273 -14.38 -30.29 0.12
N HIS A 274 -14.68 -29.31 -0.71
CA HIS A 274 -14.05 -27.98 -0.71
C HIS A 274 -14.98 -26.97 -0.02
N TYR A 275 -14.55 -26.42 1.11
CA TYR A 275 -15.37 -25.47 1.89
C TYR A 275 -15.18 -24.02 1.44
N LEU A 276 -14.19 -23.76 0.61
CA LEU A 276 -13.99 -22.47 -0.05
C LEU A 276 -14.35 -22.61 -1.52
N PRO A 277 -15.23 -21.77 -2.10
CA PRO A 277 -15.55 -21.82 -3.53
C PRO A 277 -14.31 -21.48 -4.36
N ASP A 278 -14.18 -22.11 -5.52
CA ASP A 278 -13.11 -21.79 -6.47
C ASP A 278 -13.32 -20.41 -7.07
N GLY A 279 -12.23 -19.67 -7.26
CA GLY A 279 -12.24 -18.31 -7.78
C GLY A 279 -11.35 -17.38 -6.96
N ALA A 280 -11.33 -16.12 -7.33
CA ALA A 280 -10.56 -15.09 -6.65
C ALA A 280 -11.14 -14.74 -5.27
N ILE A 281 -10.32 -14.16 -4.40
CA ILE A 281 -10.75 -13.58 -3.13
C ILE A 281 -10.64 -12.06 -3.20
N ILE A 282 -11.71 -11.37 -2.83
CA ILE A 282 -11.77 -9.91 -2.85
C ILE A 282 -12.08 -9.34 -1.47
N ASN A 283 -11.31 -8.32 -1.07
CA ASN A 283 -11.56 -7.47 0.09
C ASN A 283 -11.78 -6.04 -0.37
N GLU A 284 -12.85 -5.40 0.08
CA GLU A 284 -13.17 -4.02 -0.27
C GLU A 284 -13.51 -3.21 0.98
N LYS A 285 -13.09 -1.95 0.97
CA LYS A 285 -13.46 -0.93 1.96
C LYS A 285 -13.86 0.34 1.23
N ARG A 286 -14.88 1.02 1.72
CA ARG A 286 -15.32 2.33 1.21
C ARG A 286 -15.58 3.24 2.38
N ASN A 287 -14.93 4.38 2.36
CA ASN A 287 -15.12 5.41 3.38
C ASN A 287 -15.59 6.69 2.70
N VAL A 288 -16.54 7.34 3.30
CA VAL A 288 -17.02 8.65 2.88
C VAL A 288 -16.82 9.63 4.03
N SER A 289 -16.16 10.73 3.78
CA SER A 289 -16.07 11.85 4.69
C SER A 289 -16.83 13.04 4.12
N GLU A 290 -17.55 13.75 4.95
CA GLU A 290 -18.21 15.00 4.61
C GLU A 290 -18.00 16.00 5.74
N ASP A 291 -17.42 17.13 5.38
CA ASP A 291 -17.12 18.22 6.30
C ASP A 291 -17.69 19.52 5.76
N TRP A 292 -18.27 20.32 6.62
CA TRP A 292 -18.60 21.68 6.29
C TRP A 292 -18.31 22.62 7.46
N THR A 293 -17.95 23.83 7.10
CA THR A 293 -17.69 24.91 8.06
C THR A 293 -18.34 26.19 7.55
N VAL A 294 -19.00 26.91 8.41
CA VAL A 294 -19.50 28.26 8.14
C VAL A 294 -18.93 29.19 9.19
N ARG A 295 -18.33 30.28 8.75
CA ARG A 295 -17.71 31.30 9.59
C ARG A 295 -18.28 32.68 9.27
N THR A 296 -18.62 33.42 10.29
CA THR A 296 -18.97 34.84 10.19
C THR A 296 -17.99 35.63 11.04
N GLN A 297 -17.48 36.75 10.50
CA GLN A 297 -16.50 37.57 11.17
C GLN A 297 -16.77 39.06 10.90
N ILE A 298 -16.65 39.86 11.93
CA ILE A 298 -16.69 41.34 11.87
C ILE A 298 -15.29 41.85 12.19
N ASN A 299 -14.74 42.66 11.30
CA ASN A 299 -13.45 43.28 11.47
C ASN A 299 -13.61 44.79 11.51
N TYR A 300 -13.01 45.43 12.51
CA TYR A 300 -12.90 46.88 12.61
C TYR A 300 -11.42 47.24 12.77
N ASN A 301 -10.93 48.10 11.87
CA ASN A 301 -9.57 48.59 11.89
C ASN A 301 -9.54 50.05 11.47
N ARG A 302 -9.31 50.95 12.43
CA ARG A 302 -9.30 52.38 12.16
C ARG A 302 -8.22 53.10 12.96
N SER A 303 -7.57 54.03 12.30
CA SER A 303 -6.64 54.98 12.92
C SER A 303 -7.35 56.31 13.22
N PHE A 304 -6.97 56.92 14.32
CA PHE A 304 -7.52 58.20 14.84
C PHE A 304 -6.37 59.15 15.17
N LEU A 305 -6.70 60.44 15.24
CA LEU A 305 -5.80 61.51 15.64
C LEU A 305 -4.48 61.54 14.82
N ASN A 306 -4.60 61.60 13.49
CA ASN A 306 -3.50 61.62 12.57
C ASN A 306 -2.55 60.40 12.76
N ASP A 307 -3.15 59.19 12.83
CA ASP A 307 -2.49 57.89 13.03
C ASP A 307 -1.77 57.67 14.36
N LYS A 308 -1.97 58.56 15.35
CA LYS A 308 -1.43 58.39 16.70
C LYS A 308 -2.03 57.23 17.47
N HIS A 309 -3.26 56.84 17.15
CA HIS A 309 -3.96 55.72 17.78
C HIS A 309 -4.58 54.83 16.69
N ARG A 310 -4.35 53.52 16.82
CA ARG A 310 -4.94 52.50 15.96
C ARG A 310 -5.78 51.54 16.80
N VAL A 311 -7.02 51.33 16.43
CA VAL A 311 -7.90 50.37 17.05
C VAL A 311 -8.18 49.25 16.07
N THR A 312 -7.91 48.02 16.47
CA THR A 312 -8.21 46.82 15.71
C THR A 312 -9.09 45.89 16.58
N LEU A 313 -10.29 45.59 16.13
CA LEU A 313 -11.23 44.70 16.78
C LEU A 313 -11.64 43.61 15.81
N LEU A 314 -11.74 42.38 16.29
CA LEU A 314 -12.25 41.21 15.59
C LEU A 314 -13.23 40.47 16.46
N ALA A 315 -14.41 40.17 15.93
CA ALA A 315 -15.39 39.29 16.53
C ALA A 315 -15.92 38.31 15.48
N GLY A 316 -16.13 37.08 15.87
CA GLY A 316 -16.60 36.08 14.91
C GLY A 316 -17.17 34.84 15.57
N ASN A 317 -17.85 34.05 14.75
CA ASN A 317 -18.41 32.76 15.12
C ASN A 317 -18.11 31.77 13.99
N GLU A 318 -17.87 30.53 14.36
CA GLU A 318 -17.64 29.42 13.44
C GLU A 318 -18.48 28.21 13.88
N VAL A 319 -19.17 27.61 12.93
CA VAL A 319 -19.89 26.34 13.09
C VAL A 319 -19.29 25.33 12.13
N ARG A 320 -18.96 24.17 12.65
CA ARG A 320 -18.36 23.08 11.88
C ARG A 320 -19.09 21.77 12.16
N ARG A 321 -19.25 20.97 11.12
CA ARG A 321 -19.69 19.57 11.22
C ARG A 321 -18.76 18.69 10.40
N SER A 322 -18.39 17.56 10.97
CA SER A 322 -17.62 16.50 10.32
C SER A 322 -18.40 15.20 10.48
N THR A 323 -18.56 14.48 9.38
CA THR A 323 -19.21 13.17 9.32
C THR A 323 -18.29 12.20 8.62
N TYR A 324 -18.16 11.01 9.16
CA TYR A 324 -17.33 9.97 8.59
C TYR A 324 -18.08 8.63 8.61
N ASP A 325 -18.34 8.09 7.42
CA ASP A 325 -18.97 6.80 7.23
C ASP A 325 -17.91 5.79 6.80
N TYR A 326 -17.75 4.75 7.60
CA TYR A 326 -16.83 3.66 7.35
C TYR A 326 -17.61 2.39 6.99
N ASN A 327 -17.35 1.86 5.81
CA ASN A 327 -17.95 0.62 5.34
C ASN A 327 -16.88 -0.37 4.89
N THR A 328 -16.74 -1.47 5.64
CA THR A 328 -15.91 -2.62 5.26
C THR A 328 -16.81 -3.73 4.78
N MET A 329 -16.65 -4.13 3.54
CA MET A 329 -17.37 -5.27 2.99
C MET A 329 -16.74 -6.57 3.52
N ALA A 330 -17.57 -7.59 3.73
CA ALA A 330 -17.07 -8.91 4.05
C ALA A 330 -16.17 -9.43 2.93
N THR A 331 -15.14 -10.19 3.32
CA THR A 331 -14.32 -10.94 2.36
C THR A 331 -15.20 -11.86 1.54
N ARG A 332 -15.07 -11.81 0.23
CA ARG A 332 -15.82 -12.64 -0.72
C ARG A 332 -14.86 -13.55 -1.45
N ALA A 333 -15.16 -14.85 -1.43
CA ALA A 333 -14.45 -15.88 -2.19
C ALA A 333 -15.29 -16.35 -3.38
N GLY A 334 -14.63 -16.98 -4.36
CA GLY A 334 -15.30 -17.44 -5.59
C GLY A 334 -15.68 -16.28 -6.52
N TYR A 335 -14.92 -15.19 -6.47
CA TYR A 335 -15.11 -14.05 -7.36
C TYR A 335 -14.50 -14.35 -8.74
N ASN A 336 -15.30 -14.14 -9.81
CA ASN A 336 -14.90 -14.32 -11.21
C ASN A 336 -14.86 -13.00 -11.96
#